data_96f23b7024ec4ab9efd7e2727f93c596
#
_entry.id   96f23b7024ec4ab9efd7e2727f93c596
#
_cell.length_a   1.000
_cell.length_b   1.000
_cell.length_c   1.000
_cell.angle_alpha   90.00
_cell.angle_beta   90.00
_cell.angle_gamma   90.00
#
_symmetry.space_group_name_H-M   'P 1'
#
loop_
_entity.id
_entity.type
_entity.pdbx_description
1 polymer ?
#
loop_
_entity_poly.entity_id
_entity_poly.type
_entity_poly.pdbx_seq_one_letter_code
_entity_poly.pdbx_strand_id
1 'polypeptide(L)'
;MRKWFLIMATAVVLCSACGKKDASVNDVTQAAQASSTEAENLYKEGSQYVGEEDYESAIESLLKCIELDPDYSKAYIQLSKAYIGNEEYDEAMTILQQGYEKTKDTSLEKEQDNCVRTICQVLTDNEDYETAIPWLLKLQELDGVTVENSLQLAEAYSMMDDYENAVSVLQKADQNDASIKNALLEARVAYGQYCYD
;
A
#
# COMPACT_ATOMS: atom_id res chain seq x y z
N MET A 1 -7.79 -22.38 5.62
CA MET A 1 -7.13 -22.42 6.95
C MET A 1 -5.82 -21.68 6.84
N ARG A 2 -5.89 -20.37 7.01
CA ARG A 2 -4.75 -19.45 6.92
C ARG A 2 -3.90 -19.60 8.18
N LYS A 3 -2.66 -20.00 8.01
CA LYS A 3 -1.68 -20.06 9.12
C LYS A 3 -1.12 -18.65 9.34
N TRP A 4 -1.55 -18.03 10.40
CA TRP A 4 -0.93 -16.83 10.95
C TRP A 4 0.47 -17.18 11.45
N PHE A 5 1.49 -16.68 10.78
CA PHE A 5 2.85 -16.66 11.33
C PHE A 5 3.01 -15.36 12.13
N LEU A 6 2.74 -15.48 13.42
CA LEU A 6 3.17 -14.50 14.42
C LEU A 6 4.69 -14.64 14.57
N ILE A 7 5.47 -13.78 13.92
CA ILE A 7 6.89 -13.64 14.22
C ILE A 7 6.99 -12.76 15.45
N MET A 8 7.00 -13.40 16.63
CA MET A 8 7.44 -12.80 17.86
C MET A 8 8.96 -12.73 17.81
N ALA A 9 9.51 -11.56 17.48
CA ALA A 9 10.93 -11.28 17.70
C ALA A 9 11.16 -11.11 19.21
N THR A 10 11.42 -12.21 19.91
CA THR A 10 11.95 -12.15 21.26
C THR A 10 13.45 -11.82 21.20
N ALA A 11 13.76 -10.58 21.47
CA ALA A 11 15.14 -10.20 21.78
C ALA A 11 15.57 -10.93 23.06
N VAL A 12 16.24 -12.07 22.90
CA VAL A 12 16.91 -12.74 24.01
C VAL A 12 18.22 -12.02 24.26
N VAL A 13 18.19 -11.10 25.20
CA VAL A 13 19.41 -10.59 25.82
C VAL A 13 19.94 -11.70 26.73
N LEU A 14 20.78 -12.56 26.18
CA LEU A 14 21.60 -13.47 26.99
C LEU A 14 22.78 -12.69 27.58
N CYS A 15 22.55 -12.11 28.76
CA CYS A 15 23.64 -11.72 29.64
C CYS A 15 24.25 -12.99 30.23
N SER A 16 25.27 -13.55 29.59
CA SER A 16 26.13 -14.57 30.19
C SER A 16 27.43 -13.90 30.53
N ALA A 17 27.59 -13.62 31.81
CA ALA A 17 28.85 -13.22 32.38
C ALA A 17 29.85 -14.39 32.31
N CYS A 18 30.93 -14.23 31.62
CA CYS A 18 32.31 -14.50 32.04
C CYS A 18 33.25 -14.41 30.83
N GLY A 19 34.25 -13.57 30.93
CA GLY A 19 35.39 -13.52 30.00
C GLY A 19 35.50 -12.19 29.28
N LYS A 20 36.18 -11.23 29.88
CA LYS A 20 36.64 -10.00 29.26
C LYS A 20 37.35 -10.28 27.95
N LYS A 21 36.74 -9.88 26.83
CA LYS A 21 37.43 -9.22 25.73
C LYS A 21 36.66 -7.92 25.51
N ASP A 22 37.32 -6.82 25.84
CA ASP A 22 36.85 -5.50 25.46
C ASP A 22 36.73 -5.51 23.93
N ALA A 23 35.50 -5.70 23.41
CA ALA A 23 35.23 -5.43 22.01
C ALA A 23 35.61 -3.96 21.80
N SER A 24 36.65 -3.71 21.00
CA SER A 24 37.14 -2.36 20.82
C SER A 24 36.03 -1.56 20.14
N VAL A 25 35.93 -0.27 20.43
CA VAL A 25 34.99 0.63 19.76
C VAL A 25 35.07 0.49 18.25
N ASN A 26 36.24 0.12 17.72
CA ASN A 26 36.48 -0.16 16.31
C ASN A 26 35.73 -1.40 15.79
N ASP A 27 35.58 -2.47 16.58
CA ASP A 27 34.89 -3.68 16.14
C ASP A 27 33.36 -3.44 16.05
N VAL A 28 32.79 -2.66 16.97
CA VAL A 28 31.36 -2.29 16.93
C VAL A 28 31.07 -1.35 15.75
N THR A 29 31.96 -0.39 15.49
CA THR A 29 31.83 0.52 14.38
C THR A 29 31.95 -0.21 13.03
N GLN A 30 32.85 -1.18 12.93
CA GLN A 30 33.04 -1.98 11.72
C GLN A 30 31.86 -2.92 11.44
N ALA A 31 31.28 -3.51 12.50
CA ALA A 31 30.07 -4.33 12.36
C ALA A 31 28.85 -3.50 11.93
N ALA A 32 28.66 -2.31 12.50
CA ALA A 32 27.57 -1.39 12.12
C ALA A 32 27.72 -0.89 10.67
N GLN A 33 28.94 -0.59 10.22
CA GLN A 33 29.19 -0.21 8.82
C GLN A 33 28.96 -1.37 7.84
N ALA A 34 29.33 -2.60 8.21
CA ALA A 34 29.05 -3.78 7.39
C ALA A 34 27.56 -4.03 7.23
N SER A 35 26.80 -3.93 8.32
CA SER A 35 25.34 -4.07 8.31
C SER A 35 24.66 -3.00 7.43
N SER A 36 25.07 -1.73 7.53
CA SER A 36 24.54 -0.64 6.72
C SER A 36 24.84 -0.83 5.22
N THR A 37 26.05 -1.32 4.89
CA THR A 37 26.41 -1.61 3.48
C THR A 37 25.59 -2.78 2.95
N GLU A 38 25.33 -3.79 3.74
CA GLU A 38 24.53 -4.95 3.36
C GLU A 38 23.05 -4.56 3.16
N ALA A 39 22.49 -3.75 4.06
CA ALA A 39 21.15 -3.21 3.90
C ALA A 39 21.00 -2.38 2.59
N GLU A 40 22.00 -1.55 2.26
CA GLU A 40 22.01 -0.79 1.00
C GLU A 40 22.06 -1.71 -0.23
N ASN A 41 22.81 -2.81 -0.17
CA ASN A 41 22.87 -3.77 -1.28
C ASN A 41 21.54 -4.50 -1.45
N LEU A 42 20.92 -4.95 -0.36
CA LEU A 42 19.60 -5.57 -0.37
C LEU A 42 18.51 -4.62 -0.87
N TYR A 43 18.57 -3.34 -0.52
CA TYR A 43 17.68 -2.33 -1.07
C TYR A 43 17.83 -2.18 -2.58
N LYS A 44 19.07 -2.15 -3.10
CA LYS A 44 19.34 -2.08 -4.56
C LYS A 44 18.83 -3.30 -5.27
N GLU A 45 19.10 -4.49 -4.72
CA GLU A 45 18.63 -5.76 -5.26
C GLU A 45 17.10 -5.83 -5.29
N GLY A 46 16.45 -5.54 -4.17
CA GLY A 46 14.98 -5.52 -4.11
C GLY A 46 14.36 -4.46 -5.02
N SER A 47 15.00 -3.27 -5.15
CA SER A 47 14.55 -2.24 -6.10
C SER A 47 14.69 -2.67 -7.55
N GLN A 48 15.72 -3.46 -7.88
CA GLN A 48 15.88 -4.05 -9.19
C GLN A 48 14.78 -5.07 -9.48
N TYR A 49 14.49 -5.97 -8.55
CA TYR A 49 13.40 -6.95 -8.68
C TYR A 49 12.03 -6.29 -8.86
N VAL A 50 11.76 -5.16 -8.15
CA VAL A 50 10.54 -4.36 -8.42
C VAL A 50 10.49 -3.89 -9.88
N GLY A 51 11.62 -3.44 -10.43
CA GLY A 51 11.72 -3.01 -11.84
C GLY A 51 11.61 -4.15 -12.86
N GLU A 52 11.90 -5.38 -12.44
CA GLU A 52 11.78 -6.63 -13.23
C GLU A 52 10.41 -7.31 -13.02
N GLU A 53 9.54 -6.74 -12.19
CA GLU A 53 8.23 -7.28 -11.79
C GLU A 53 8.33 -8.65 -11.08
N ASP A 54 9.51 -8.99 -10.53
CA ASP A 54 9.71 -10.15 -9.64
C ASP A 54 9.42 -9.73 -8.20
N TYR A 55 8.13 -9.57 -7.92
CA TYR A 55 7.69 -9.01 -6.65
C TYR A 55 7.97 -9.91 -5.44
N GLU A 56 7.97 -11.22 -5.61
CA GLU A 56 8.31 -12.15 -4.53
C GLU A 56 9.77 -11.99 -4.10
N SER A 57 10.72 -11.96 -5.06
CA SER A 57 12.14 -11.73 -4.78
C SER A 57 12.40 -10.32 -4.22
N ALA A 58 11.64 -9.32 -4.71
CA ALA A 58 11.71 -7.95 -4.20
C ALA A 58 11.30 -7.89 -2.72
N ILE A 59 10.18 -8.50 -2.35
CA ILE A 59 9.67 -8.57 -0.99
C ILE A 59 10.71 -9.22 -0.07
N GLU A 60 11.29 -10.36 -0.48
CA GLU A 60 12.30 -11.05 0.33
C GLU A 60 13.53 -10.18 0.59
N SER A 61 14.10 -9.54 -0.44
CA SER A 61 15.30 -8.71 -0.33
C SER A 61 15.04 -7.44 0.50
N LEU A 62 13.87 -6.78 0.29
CA LEU A 62 13.51 -5.57 1.02
C LEU A 62 13.16 -5.84 2.48
N LEU A 63 12.52 -6.96 2.81
CA LEU A 63 12.31 -7.38 4.20
C LEU A 63 13.63 -7.60 4.93
N LYS A 64 14.60 -8.24 4.30
CA LYS A 64 15.96 -8.39 4.87
C LYS A 64 16.65 -7.03 5.06
N CYS A 65 16.43 -6.10 4.12
CA CYS A 65 16.97 -4.75 4.24
C CYS A 65 16.45 -4.03 5.51
N ILE A 66 15.12 -4.02 5.75
CA ILE A 66 14.53 -3.37 6.93
C ILE A 66 14.80 -4.15 8.23
N GLU A 67 15.10 -5.43 8.17
CA GLU A 67 15.55 -6.21 9.33
C GLU A 67 16.96 -5.77 9.77
N LEU A 68 17.87 -5.52 8.81
CA LEU A 68 19.23 -5.05 9.07
C LEU A 68 19.29 -3.56 9.44
N ASP A 69 18.48 -2.74 8.80
CA ASP A 69 18.37 -1.31 9.03
C ASP A 69 16.90 -0.88 9.08
N PRO A 70 16.28 -0.94 10.27
CA PRO A 70 14.87 -0.52 10.45
C PRO A 70 14.60 0.96 10.18
N ASP A 71 15.63 1.79 10.10
CA ASP A 71 15.49 3.22 9.81
C ASP A 71 15.60 3.54 8.30
N TYR A 72 15.72 2.51 7.45
CA TYR A 72 15.85 2.68 6.01
C TYR A 72 14.50 2.98 5.34
N SER A 73 14.00 4.22 5.47
CA SER A 73 12.66 4.64 4.99
C SER A 73 12.39 4.26 3.52
N LYS A 74 13.39 4.35 2.65
CA LYS A 74 13.25 4.02 1.22
C LYS A 74 12.90 2.54 0.98
N ALA A 75 13.36 1.65 1.86
CA ALA A 75 13.05 0.22 1.72
C ALA A 75 11.57 -0.06 1.99
N TYR A 76 10.95 0.62 2.95
CA TYR A 76 9.51 0.52 3.20
C TYR A 76 8.68 0.99 1.99
N ILE A 77 9.11 2.06 1.32
CA ILE A 77 8.46 2.57 0.10
C ILE A 77 8.57 1.56 -1.05
N GLN A 78 9.74 0.98 -1.28
CA GLN A 78 9.90 -0.02 -2.34
C GLN A 78 9.16 -1.31 -2.02
N LEU A 79 9.15 -1.70 -0.75
CA LEU A 79 8.42 -2.88 -0.28
C LEU A 79 6.90 -2.72 -0.46
N SER A 80 6.35 -1.53 -0.20
CA SER A 80 4.93 -1.28 -0.46
C SER A 80 4.59 -1.41 -1.95
N LYS A 81 5.49 -0.96 -2.86
CA LYS A 81 5.31 -1.14 -4.30
C LYS A 81 5.38 -2.61 -4.72
N ALA A 82 6.31 -3.37 -4.12
CA ALA A 82 6.37 -4.80 -4.35
C ALA A 82 5.09 -5.52 -3.92
N TYR A 83 4.55 -5.15 -2.75
CA TYR A 83 3.27 -5.68 -2.29
C TYR A 83 2.10 -5.31 -3.20
N ILE A 84 2.04 -4.06 -3.72
CA ILE A 84 1.01 -3.66 -4.69
C ILE A 84 1.12 -4.51 -5.96
N GLY A 85 2.33 -4.69 -6.49
CA GLY A 85 2.55 -5.51 -7.68
C GLY A 85 2.23 -7.00 -7.48
N ASN A 86 2.34 -7.47 -6.23
CA ASN A 86 1.95 -8.83 -5.82
C ASN A 86 0.48 -8.94 -5.37
N GLU A 87 -0.32 -7.89 -5.58
CA GLU A 87 -1.74 -7.79 -5.21
C GLU A 87 -2.02 -7.91 -3.69
N GLU A 88 -1.01 -7.67 -2.86
CA GLU A 88 -1.07 -7.68 -1.40
C GLU A 88 -1.29 -6.26 -0.86
N TYR A 89 -2.46 -5.69 -1.15
CA TYR A 89 -2.75 -4.26 -0.94
C TYR A 89 -2.79 -3.84 0.54
N ASP A 90 -3.30 -4.69 1.41
CA ASP A 90 -3.34 -4.43 2.85
C ASP A 90 -1.93 -4.47 3.46
N GLU A 91 -1.08 -5.37 2.97
CA GLU A 91 0.32 -5.47 3.36
C GLU A 91 1.10 -4.22 2.93
N ALA A 92 0.80 -3.69 1.72
CA ALA A 92 1.41 -2.45 1.23
C ALA A 92 1.12 -1.25 2.15
N MET A 93 -0.11 -1.10 2.62
CA MET A 93 -0.46 -0.06 3.59
C MET A 93 0.16 -0.31 4.95
N THR A 94 0.13 -1.55 5.41
CA THR A 94 0.67 -1.95 6.71
C THR A 94 2.16 -1.66 6.82
N ILE A 95 2.93 -1.96 5.78
CA ILE A 95 4.38 -1.75 5.80
C ILE A 95 4.76 -0.27 5.81
N LEU A 96 4.02 0.58 5.09
CA LEU A 96 4.22 2.04 5.13
C LEU A 96 3.92 2.62 6.52
N GLN A 97 2.85 2.15 7.17
CA GLN A 97 2.52 2.54 8.53
C GLN A 97 3.61 2.12 9.52
N GLN A 98 4.08 0.88 9.43
CA GLN A 98 5.18 0.39 10.27
C GLN A 98 6.47 1.19 10.07
N GLY A 99 6.80 1.50 8.81
CA GLY A 99 7.94 2.34 8.48
C GLY A 99 7.84 3.73 9.11
N TYR A 100 6.69 4.38 9.01
CA TYR A 100 6.44 5.68 9.65
C TYR A 100 6.55 5.60 11.18
N GLU A 101 5.99 4.58 11.80
CA GLU A 101 6.08 4.40 13.25
C GLU A 101 7.52 4.19 13.74
N LYS A 102 8.34 3.54 12.94
CA LYS A 102 9.76 3.29 13.23
C LYS A 102 10.62 4.52 13.02
N THR A 103 10.57 5.08 11.81
CA THR A 103 11.49 6.13 11.35
C THR A 103 11.04 7.54 11.69
N LYS A 104 9.72 7.76 11.86
CA LYS A 104 9.06 9.08 11.93
C LYS A 104 9.32 9.94 10.69
N ASP A 105 9.66 9.31 9.58
CA ASP A 105 9.86 9.97 8.30
C ASP A 105 8.50 10.32 7.66
N THR A 106 8.19 11.60 7.57
CA THR A 106 6.92 12.09 7.02
C THR A 106 6.74 11.81 5.52
N SER A 107 7.81 11.39 4.82
CA SER A 107 7.68 10.93 3.44
C SER A 107 6.86 9.66 3.34
N LEU A 108 6.92 8.79 4.34
CA LEU A 108 6.12 7.56 4.42
C LEU A 108 4.63 7.84 4.65
N GLU A 109 4.28 8.90 5.38
CA GLU A 109 2.89 9.34 5.54
C GLU A 109 2.29 9.80 4.21
N LYS A 110 3.05 10.58 3.43
CA LYS A 110 2.64 10.97 2.07
C LYS A 110 2.53 9.78 1.12
N GLU A 111 3.40 8.79 1.30
CA GLU A 111 3.39 7.60 0.46
C GLU A 111 2.20 6.69 0.77
N GLN A 112 1.60 6.75 1.97
CA GLN A 112 0.33 6.09 2.27
C GLN A 112 -0.82 6.63 1.38
N ASP A 113 -0.91 7.96 1.22
CA ASP A 113 -1.91 8.56 0.33
C ASP A 113 -1.68 8.16 -1.13
N ASN A 114 -0.42 8.17 -1.59
CA ASN A 114 -0.05 7.72 -2.94
C ASN A 114 -0.35 6.23 -3.13
N CYS A 115 -0.13 5.41 -2.11
CA CYS A 115 -0.42 3.98 -2.13
C CYS A 115 -1.91 3.71 -2.39
N VAL A 116 -2.81 4.40 -1.69
CA VAL A 116 -4.26 4.29 -1.93
C VAL A 116 -4.62 4.64 -3.38
N ARG A 117 -4.07 5.74 -3.91
CA ARG A 117 -4.32 6.15 -5.32
C ARG A 117 -3.82 5.12 -6.31
N THR A 118 -2.61 4.59 -6.07
CA THR A 118 -2.01 3.58 -6.94
C THR A 118 -2.83 2.29 -6.93
N ILE A 119 -3.29 1.85 -5.76
CA ILE A 119 -4.17 0.67 -5.65
C ILE A 119 -5.48 0.89 -6.39
N CYS A 120 -6.14 2.04 -6.21
CA CYS A 120 -7.35 2.36 -6.96
C CYS A 120 -7.11 2.30 -8.47
N GLN A 121 -5.99 2.88 -8.95
CA GLN A 121 -5.65 2.87 -10.37
C GLN A 121 -5.41 1.45 -10.89
N VAL A 122 -4.60 0.66 -10.20
CA VAL A 122 -4.30 -0.73 -10.59
C VAL A 122 -5.58 -1.56 -10.66
N LEU A 123 -6.45 -1.45 -9.67
CA LEU A 123 -7.69 -2.22 -9.62
C LEU A 123 -8.69 -1.80 -10.69
N THR A 124 -8.81 -0.50 -10.98
CA THR A 124 -9.68 -0.01 -12.05
C THR A 124 -9.15 -0.36 -13.42
N ASP A 125 -7.83 -0.28 -13.65
CA ASP A 125 -7.20 -0.69 -14.91
C ASP A 125 -7.36 -2.19 -15.18
N ASN A 126 -7.39 -3.01 -14.12
CA ASN A 126 -7.63 -4.45 -14.20
C ASN A 126 -9.13 -4.83 -14.21
N GLU A 127 -10.02 -3.85 -14.16
CA GLU A 127 -11.48 -4.04 -14.08
C GLU A 127 -11.91 -4.87 -12.84
N ASP A 128 -11.09 -4.90 -11.79
CA ASP A 128 -11.42 -5.56 -10.50
C ASP A 128 -12.21 -4.59 -9.62
N TYR A 129 -13.45 -4.34 -10.01
CA TYR A 129 -14.30 -3.36 -9.34
C TYR A 129 -14.76 -3.80 -7.95
N GLU A 130 -14.88 -5.11 -7.70
CA GLU A 130 -15.23 -5.63 -6.38
C GLU A 130 -14.17 -5.26 -5.34
N THR A 131 -12.92 -5.48 -5.67
CA THR A 131 -11.78 -5.08 -4.82
C THR A 131 -11.54 -3.58 -4.83
N ALA A 132 -11.83 -2.86 -5.93
CA ALA A 132 -11.61 -1.42 -6.06
C ALA A 132 -12.55 -0.57 -5.17
N ILE A 133 -13.81 -0.97 -5.00
CA ILE A 133 -14.82 -0.17 -4.27
C ILE A 133 -14.36 0.24 -2.86
N PRO A 134 -13.87 -0.65 -1.99
CA PRO A 134 -13.36 -0.27 -0.68
C PRO A 134 -12.21 0.76 -0.73
N TRP A 135 -11.31 0.64 -1.70
CA TRP A 135 -10.19 1.55 -1.89
C TRP A 135 -10.62 2.91 -2.45
N LEU A 136 -11.58 2.93 -3.38
CA LEU A 136 -12.18 4.16 -3.88
C LEU A 136 -12.94 4.93 -2.79
N LEU A 137 -13.63 4.22 -1.90
CA LEU A 137 -14.23 4.84 -0.71
C LEU A 137 -13.18 5.45 0.21
N LYS A 138 -12.07 4.74 0.44
CA LYS A 138 -10.94 5.26 1.22
C LYS A 138 -10.30 6.46 0.55
N LEU A 139 -10.23 6.48 -0.78
CA LEU A 139 -9.77 7.65 -1.54
C LEU A 139 -10.69 8.86 -1.35
N GLN A 140 -12.02 8.65 -1.28
CA GLN A 140 -12.96 9.73 -0.94
C GLN A 140 -12.82 10.23 0.49
N GLU A 141 -12.42 9.39 1.44
CA GLU A 141 -12.11 9.81 2.81
C GLU A 141 -10.86 10.71 2.86
N LEU A 142 -9.86 10.41 2.03
CA LEU A 142 -8.62 11.19 1.95
C LEU A 142 -8.81 12.53 1.25
N ASP A 143 -9.43 12.54 0.08
CA ASP A 143 -9.52 13.70 -0.82
C ASP A 143 -10.83 14.50 -0.67
N GLY A 144 -11.76 13.97 0.09
CA GLY A 144 -13.15 14.40 0.02
C GLY A 144 -13.85 13.93 -1.26
N VAL A 145 -15.10 14.31 -1.41
CA VAL A 145 -15.89 13.97 -2.61
C VAL A 145 -15.48 14.89 -3.76
N THR A 146 -14.75 14.36 -4.73
CA THR A 146 -14.35 15.05 -5.96
C THR A 146 -15.12 14.51 -7.15
N VAL A 147 -15.10 15.24 -8.28
CA VAL A 147 -15.71 14.76 -9.55
C VAL A 147 -15.05 13.45 -9.96
N GLU A 148 -13.72 13.40 -9.94
CA GLU A 148 -12.94 12.25 -10.40
C GLU A 148 -13.25 10.97 -9.60
N ASN A 149 -13.08 11.01 -8.26
CA ASN A 149 -13.31 9.82 -7.43
C ASN A 149 -14.79 9.42 -7.37
N SER A 150 -15.72 10.36 -7.60
CA SER A 150 -17.15 10.05 -7.68
C SER A 150 -17.50 9.33 -8.97
N LEU A 151 -16.89 9.71 -10.10
CA LEU A 151 -17.08 9.01 -11.38
C LEU A 151 -16.50 7.60 -11.32
N GLN A 152 -15.26 7.43 -10.81
CA GLN A 152 -14.63 6.12 -10.67
C GLN A 152 -15.44 5.19 -9.77
N LEU A 153 -15.92 5.68 -8.64
CA LEU A 153 -16.71 4.87 -7.71
C LEU A 153 -18.09 4.52 -8.28
N ALA A 154 -18.72 5.45 -9.00
CA ALA A 154 -20.01 5.19 -9.67
C ALA A 154 -19.87 4.21 -10.82
N GLU A 155 -18.76 4.28 -11.57
CA GLU A 155 -18.43 3.31 -12.61
C GLU A 155 -18.25 1.91 -11.99
N ALA A 156 -17.44 1.80 -10.92
CA ALA A 156 -17.23 0.53 -10.23
C ALA A 156 -18.54 -0.09 -9.74
N TYR A 157 -19.43 0.69 -9.13
CA TYR A 157 -20.74 0.20 -8.73
C TYR A 157 -21.61 -0.20 -9.93
N SER A 158 -21.58 0.57 -11.04
CA SER A 158 -22.34 0.25 -12.22
C SER A 158 -21.89 -1.04 -12.90
N MET A 159 -20.59 -1.31 -12.91
CA MET A 159 -20.02 -2.54 -13.46
C MET A 159 -20.34 -3.77 -12.61
N MET A 160 -20.71 -3.55 -11.34
CA MET A 160 -21.20 -4.59 -10.41
C MET A 160 -22.74 -4.68 -10.41
N ASP A 161 -23.42 -4.04 -11.35
CA ASP A 161 -24.89 -3.92 -11.42
C ASP A 161 -25.53 -3.24 -10.18
N ASP A 162 -24.73 -2.58 -9.35
CA ASP A 162 -25.21 -1.85 -8.18
C ASP A 162 -25.57 -0.39 -8.53
N TYR A 163 -26.56 -0.23 -9.37
CA TYR A 163 -26.99 1.08 -9.87
C TYR A 163 -27.55 1.99 -8.78
N GLU A 164 -28.04 1.44 -7.67
CA GLU A 164 -28.52 2.23 -6.54
C GLU A 164 -27.39 3.00 -5.88
N ASN A 165 -26.29 2.33 -5.59
CA ASN A 165 -25.09 2.95 -5.02
C ASN A 165 -24.40 3.87 -6.02
N ALA A 166 -24.36 3.52 -7.31
CA ALA A 166 -23.85 4.40 -8.36
C ALA A 166 -24.62 5.74 -8.40
N VAL A 167 -25.94 5.71 -8.40
CA VAL A 167 -26.79 6.91 -8.32
C VAL A 167 -26.54 7.69 -7.05
N SER A 168 -26.45 7.00 -5.90
CA SER A 168 -26.22 7.62 -4.59
C SER A 168 -24.91 8.39 -4.52
N VAL A 169 -23.82 7.82 -5.05
CA VAL A 169 -22.50 8.45 -5.12
C VAL A 169 -22.55 9.70 -5.98
N LEU A 170 -23.09 9.60 -7.19
CA LEU A 170 -23.18 10.73 -8.12
C LEU A 170 -24.07 11.87 -7.61
N GLN A 171 -25.10 11.56 -6.81
CA GLN A 171 -25.94 12.59 -6.18
C GLN A 171 -25.21 13.42 -5.12
N LYS A 172 -24.16 12.88 -4.51
CA LYS A 172 -23.34 13.56 -3.51
C LYS A 172 -22.24 14.43 -4.13
N ALA A 173 -21.90 14.18 -5.39
CA ALA A 173 -20.88 14.91 -6.13
C ALA A 173 -21.37 16.30 -6.59
N ASP A 174 -20.46 17.11 -7.20
CA ASP A 174 -20.82 18.44 -7.71
C ASP A 174 -21.85 18.37 -8.83
N GLN A 175 -23.06 18.75 -8.53
CA GLN A 175 -24.19 18.72 -9.47
C GLN A 175 -24.10 19.79 -10.56
N ASN A 176 -23.10 20.67 -10.56
CA ASN A 176 -22.87 21.65 -11.63
C ASN A 176 -21.95 21.08 -12.73
N ASP A 177 -21.16 20.04 -12.39
CA ASP A 177 -20.29 19.40 -13.35
C ASP A 177 -21.07 18.63 -14.42
N ALA A 178 -20.66 18.76 -15.68
CA ALA A 178 -21.35 18.13 -16.81
C ALA A 178 -21.15 16.61 -16.85
N SER A 179 -19.98 16.13 -16.44
CA SER A 179 -19.67 14.69 -16.41
C SER A 179 -20.52 13.99 -15.35
N ILE A 180 -20.67 14.61 -14.17
CA ILE A 180 -21.56 14.10 -13.10
C ILE A 180 -23.02 14.05 -13.57
N LYS A 181 -23.51 15.09 -14.23
CA LYS A 181 -24.89 15.09 -14.77
C LYS A 181 -25.13 13.97 -15.78
N ASN A 182 -24.18 13.75 -16.69
CA ASN A 182 -24.29 12.71 -17.70
C ASN A 182 -24.23 11.33 -17.06
N ALA A 183 -23.26 11.07 -16.20
CA ALA A 183 -23.13 9.81 -15.50
C ALA A 183 -24.36 9.50 -14.62
N LEU A 184 -24.92 10.52 -13.95
CA LEU A 184 -26.13 10.37 -13.14
C LEU A 184 -27.35 10.02 -14.01
N LEU A 185 -27.47 10.60 -15.21
CA LEU A 185 -28.53 10.25 -16.14
C LEU A 185 -28.41 8.80 -16.62
N GLU A 186 -27.22 8.39 -17.01
CA GLU A 186 -26.91 7.01 -17.44
C GLU A 186 -27.20 5.99 -16.33
N ALA A 187 -26.70 6.24 -15.11
CA ALA A 187 -26.93 5.37 -13.97
C ALA A 187 -28.42 5.24 -13.62
N ARG A 188 -29.21 6.34 -13.72
CA ARG A 188 -30.67 6.31 -13.48
C ARG A 188 -31.43 5.54 -14.57
N VAL A 189 -31.00 5.63 -15.82
CA VAL A 189 -31.57 4.85 -16.91
C VAL A 189 -31.31 3.37 -16.71
N ALA A 190 -30.06 2.99 -16.39
CA ALA A 190 -29.69 1.62 -16.09
C ALA A 190 -30.45 1.07 -14.87
N TYR A 191 -30.54 1.85 -13.80
CA TYR A 191 -31.31 1.49 -12.62
C TYR A 191 -32.81 1.30 -12.91
N GLY A 192 -33.39 2.18 -13.73
CA GLY A 192 -34.80 2.05 -14.16
C GLY A 192 -35.06 0.79 -15.01
N GLN A 193 -34.13 0.43 -15.90
CA GLN A 193 -34.21 -0.82 -16.68
C GLN A 193 -34.08 -2.05 -15.76
N TYR A 194 -33.11 -2.06 -14.86
CA TYR A 194 -32.89 -3.15 -13.91
C TYR A 194 -34.10 -3.42 -12.98
N CYS A 195 -34.87 -2.39 -12.61
CA CYS A 195 -36.06 -2.56 -11.77
C CYS A 195 -37.29 -3.12 -12.51
N TYR A 196 -37.24 -3.24 -13.83
CA TYR A 196 -38.37 -3.73 -14.66
C TYR A 196 -38.13 -5.13 -15.23
N ASP A 197 -36.93 -5.67 -15.13
CA ASP A 197 -36.55 -7.04 -15.53
C ASP A 197 -36.60 -7.99 -14.30
#